data_bf1f6fd897c1291bd719b0e47de9ae80
#
_entry.id   bf1f6fd897c1291bd719b0e47de9ae80
#
_cell.length_a   1.000
_cell.length_b   1.000
_cell.length_c   1.000
_cell.angle_alpha   90.00
_cell.angle_beta   90.00
_cell.angle_gamma   90.00
#
_symmetry.space_group_name_H-M   'P 1'
#
loop_
_entity.id
_entity.type
_entity.pdbx_description
1 polymer ?
#
loop_
_entity_poly.entity_id
_entity_poly.type
_entity_poly.pdbx_seq_one_letter_code
_entity_poly.pdbx_strand_id
1 'polypeptide(L)'
;MVFLRIWTRSIFVPVAALVLPAALLAAPERLHAGQWELTTSHVDGEPDSMKICISAEEAASINGGAKTGRAYAEKQAGEGCKVNDYTVNGNLVTYSVTCGKSTVKATVTYGGDTSEGDTVIQSEGKPEIVMHVKGKRLGECPPGGEAKP
;
A
#
# COMPACT_ATOMS: atom_id res chain seq x y z
N MET A 1 84.03 -19.17 -12.20
CA MET A 1 82.74 -19.47 -11.60
C MET A 1 82.02 -18.16 -11.33
N VAL A 2 81.05 -17.78 -12.20
CA VAL A 2 80.29 -16.53 -12.11
C VAL A 2 78.88 -16.90 -11.75
N PHE A 3 78.46 -16.53 -10.53
CA PHE A 3 77.05 -16.73 -10.06
C PHE A 3 76.15 -15.58 -10.55
N LEU A 4 75.27 -15.88 -11.47
CA LEU A 4 74.24 -14.97 -11.97
C LEU A 4 73.03 -14.97 -10.99
N ARG A 5 72.86 -13.87 -10.24
CA ARG A 5 71.68 -13.66 -9.39
C ARG A 5 70.56 -13.14 -10.23
N ILE A 6 69.52 -13.97 -10.44
CA ILE A 6 68.28 -13.58 -11.07
C ILE A 6 67.38 -12.95 -9.99
N TRP A 7 67.11 -11.63 -10.11
CA TRP A 7 66.21 -10.90 -9.29
C TRP A 7 64.77 -11.01 -9.90
N THR A 8 63.92 -11.84 -9.31
CA THR A 8 62.51 -11.89 -9.65
C THR A 8 61.78 -10.72 -8.96
N ARG A 9 61.40 -9.71 -9.74
CA ARG A 9 60.49 -8.63 -9.28
C ARG A 9 59.07 -9.17 -9.27
N SER A 10 58.54 -9.45 -8.08
CA SER A 10 57.10 -9.71 -7.88
C SER A 10 56.33 -8.41 -8.07
N ILE A 11 55.54 -8.34 -9.15
CA ILE A 11 54.61 -7.25 -9.41
C ILE A 11 53.32 -7.56 -8.63
N PHE A 12 53.13 -6.89 -7.49
CA PHE A 12 51.84 -6.88 -6.78
C PHE A 12 50.87 -5.97 -7.55
N VAL A 13 49.88 -6.57 -8.22
CA VAL A 13 48.76 -5.86 -8.80
C VAL A 13 47.71 -5.71 -7.70
N PRO A 14 47.35 -4.49 -7.24
CA PRO A 14 46.28 -4.32 -6.30
C PRO A 14 44.95 -4.53 -7.05
N VAL A 15 44.24 -5.59 -6.70
CA VAL A 15 42.82 -5.77 -7.11
C VAL A 15 41.99 -4.77 -6.34
N ALA A 16 41.66 -3.64 -6.96
CA ALA A 16 40.69 -2.71 -6.44
C ALA A 16 39.30 -3.34 -6.56
N ALA A 17 38.78 -3.87 -5.45
CA ALA A 17 37.43 -4.34 -5.34
C ALA A 17 36.49 -3.13 -5.45
N LEU A 18 35.85 -2.96 -6.60
CA LEU A 18 34.75 -2.03 -6.81
C LEU A 18 33.50 -2.53 -6.00
N VAL A 19 33.35 -2.01 -4.78
CA VAL A 19 32.14 -2.17 -4.01
C VAL A 19 31.10 -1.24 -4.63
N LEU A 20 30.26 -1.77 -5.54
CA LEU A 20 29.05 -1.09 -6.02
C LEU A 20 28.08 -0.99 -4.85
N PRO A 21 27.65 0.22 -4.43
CA PRO A 21 26.55 0.34 -3.49
C PRO A 21 25.30 -0.23 -4.17
N ALA A 22 24.76 -1.32 -3.64
CA ALA A 22 23.42 -1.77 -3.97
C ALA A 22 22.45 -0.68 -3.47
N ALA A 23 22.04 0.21 -4.36
CA ALA A 23 20.92 1.11 -4.10
C ALA A 23 19.71 0.19 -3.85
N LEU A 24 19.31 0.06 -2.58
CA LEU A 24 18.03 -0.50 -2.19
C LEU A 24 16.98 0.38 -2.86
N LEU A 25 16.46 -0.07 -4.00
CA LEU A 25 15.27 0.50 -4.61
C LEU A 25 14.12 0.20 -3.63
N ALA A 26 13.86 1.14 -2.73
CA ALA A 26 12.65 1.09 -1.93
C ALA A 26 11.46 1.04 -2.91
N ALA A 27 10.58 0.06 -2.73
CA ALA A 27 9.37 0.00 -3.53
C ALA A 27 8.62 1.33 -3.34
N PRO A 28 8.07 1.91 -4.40
CA PRO A 28 7.35 3.17 -4.28
C PRO A 28 6.20 2.99 -3.28
N GLU A 29 6.04 3.95 -2.38
CA GLU A 29 4.94 3.95 -1.44
C GLU A 29 3.62 4.09 -2.20
N ARG A 30 2.72 3.12 -1.99
CA ARG A 30 1.39 3.11 -2.63
C ARG A 30 0.51 4.23 -2.10
N LEU A 31 0.63 4.53 -0.80
CA LEU A 31 -0.21 5.49 -0.11
C LEU A 31 0.65 6.34 0.84
N HIS A 32 0.56 7.65 0.73
CA HIS A 32 1.18 8.57 1.67
C HIS A 32 0.23 8.91 2.81
N ALA A 33 0.75 9.01 4.03
CA ALA A 33 0.00 9.51 5.18
C ALA A 33 -0.38 10.98 5.00
N GLY A 34 -1.44 11.41 5.67
CA GLY A 34 -1.91 12.80 5.64
C GLY A 34 -3.42 12.94 5.56
N GLN A 35 -3.87 14.17 5.33
CA GLN A 35 -5.27 14.47 5.11
C GLN A 35 -5.68 14.11 3.67
N TRP A 36 -6.77 13.37 3.55
CA TRP A 36 -7.32 12.91 2.29
C TRP A 36 -8.75 13.37 2.12
N GLU A 37 -9.13 13.69 0.91
CA GLU A 37 -10.51 13.85 0.48
C GLU A 37 -10.93 12.62 -0.31
N LEU A 38 -11.96 11.94 0.16
CA LEU A 38 -12.56 10.79 -0.50
C LEU A 38 -13.87 11.24 -1.13
N THR A 39 -14.04 11.00 -2.43
CA THR A 39 -15.27 11.23 -3.17
C THR A 39 -15.86 9.89 -3.55
N THR A 40 -17.08 9.62 -3.10
CA THR A 40 -17.83 8.41 -3.41
C THR A 40 -18.93 8.73 -4.39
N SER A 41 -19.00 8.01 -5.49
CA SER A 41 -20.07 8.11 -6.48
C SER A 41 -20.87 6.82 -6.52
N HIS A 42 -22.18 6.95 -6.58
CA HIS A 42 -23.14 5.87 -6.77
C HIS A 42 -23.71 5.94 -8.19
N VAL A 43 -24.21 4.82 -8.71
CA VAL A 43 -24.77 4.75 -10.09
C VAL A 43 -25.90 5.76 -10.31
N ASP A 44 -26.72 6.01 -9.28
CA ASP A 44 -27.93 6.85 -9.39
C ASP A 44 -27.94 8.02 -8.38
N GLY A 45 -26.77 8.42 -7.82
CA GLY A 45 -26.70 9.44 -6.77
C GLY A 45 -25.70 10.57 -7.07
N GLU A 46 -25.88 11.69 -6.38
CA GLU A 46 -24.86 12.74 -6.37
C GLU A 46 -23.62 12.25 -5.64
N PRO A 47 -22.41 12.64 -6.10
CA PRO A 47 -21.17 12.31 -5.40
C PRO A 47 -21.16 12.91 -4.00
N ASP A 48 -20.76 12.13 -3.02
CA ASP A 48 -20.51 12.57 -1.65
C ASP A 48 -19.00 12.64 -1.40
N SER A 49 -18.55 13.65 -0.65
CA SER A 49 -17.15 13.86 -0.33
C SER A 49 -16.95 13.99 1.16
N MET A 50 -15.93 13.29 1.68
CA MET A 50 -15.53 13.36 3.07
C MET A 50 -14.03 13.55 3.20
N LYS A 51 -13.60 14.19 4.29
CA LYS A 51 -12.19 14.33 4.63
C LYS A 51 -11.85 13.37 5.76
N ILE A 52 -10.78 12.63 5.56
CA ILE A 52 -10.21 11.71 6.55
C ILE A 52 -8.73 12.02 6.76
N CYS A 53 -8.20 11.57 7.88
CA CYS A 53 -6.78 11.60 8.16
C CYS A 53 -6.24 10.18 8.17
N ILE A 54 -5.29 9.88 7.29
CA ILE A 54 -4.59 8.59 7.23
C ILE A 54 -3.28 8.76 8.00
N SER A 55 -3.14 8.02 9.09
CA SER A 55 -1.93 8.03 9.91
C SER A 55 -0.75 7.36 9.21
N ALA A 56 0.47 7.62 9.70
CA ALA A 56 1.66 6.95 9.19
C ALA A 56 1.62 5.42 9.41
N GLU A 57 0.99 4.95 10.50
CA GLU A 57 0.82 3.53 10.78
C GLU A 57 -0.13 2.85 9.79
N GLU A 58 -1.24 3.51 9.46
CA GLU A 58 -2.21 3.03 8.47
C GLU A 58 -1.58 2.96 7.07
N ALA A 59 -0.91 4.04 6.66
CA ALA A 59 -0.20 4.08 5.38
C ALA A 59 0.87 2.97 5.31
N ALA A 60 1.67 2.78 6.36
CA ALA A 60 2.67 1.72 6.44
C ALA A 60 2.04 0.32 6.34
N SER A 61 0.86 0.12 6.93
CA SER A 61 0.12 -1.15 6.86
C SER A 61 -0.32 -1.47 5.43
N ILE A 62 -0.82 -0.48 4.69
CA ILE A 62 -1.23 -0.62 3.29
C ILE A 62 0.01 -0.80 2.39
N ASN A 63 1.11 -0.10 2.66
CA ASN A 63 2.36 -0.19 1.92
C ASN A 63 3.12 -1.49 2.16
N GLY A 64 2.91 -2.15 3.30
CA GLY A 64 3.67 -3.32 3.76
C GLY A 64 3.38 -4.64 3.04
N GLY A 65 2.52 -4.68 2.03
CA GLY A 65 2.22 -5.88 1.23
C GLY A 65 1.03 -6.68 1.76
N ALA A 66 0.76 -7.84 1.11
CA ALA A 66 -0.48 -8.60 1.32
C ALA A 66 -0.69 -9.05 2.78
N LYS A 67 0.37 -9.52 3.43
CA LYS A 67 0.27 -10.01 4.83
C LYS A 67 -0.08 -8.88 5.81
N THR A 68 0.62 -7.76 5.71
CA THR A 68 0.45 -6.62 6.61
C THR A 68 -0.88 -5.92 6.35
N GLY A 69 -1.23 -5.72 5.06
CA GLY A 69 -2.50 -5.12 4.69
C GLY A 69 -3.69 -5.98 5.09
N ARG A 70 -3.58 -7.32 4.96
CA ARG A 70 -4.63 -8.23 5.44
C ARG A 70 -4.84 -8.11 6.95
N ALA A 71 -3.75 -8.12 7.75
CA ALA A 71 -3.84 -7.97 9.20
C ALA A 71 -4.47 -6.62 9.61
N TYR A 72 -4.15 -5.55 8.89
CA TYR A 72 -4.80 -4.26 9.06
C TYR A 72 -6.30 -4.31 8.72
N ALA A 73 -6.67 -4.91 7.59
CA ALA A 73 -8.07 -5.06 7.20
C ALA A 73 -8.86 -5.91 8.20
N GLU A 74 -8.28 -6.96 8.77
CA GLU A 74 -8.88 -7.79 9.82
C GLU A 74 -9.13 -6.97 11.10
N LYS A 75 -8.17 -6.13 11.49
CA LYS A 75 -8.30 -5.23 12.65
C LYS A 75 -9.43 -4.20 12.43
N GLN A 76 -9.53 -3.64 11.23
CA GLN A 76 -10.55 -2.64 10.89
C GLN A 76 -11.95 -3.23 10.72
N ALA A 77 -12.04 -4.44 10.21
CA ALA A 77 -13.32 -5.12 10.01
C ALA A 77 -14.07 -5.40 11.33
N GLY A 78 -13.32 -5.57 12.43
CA GLY A 78 -13.87 -5.79 13.75
C GLY A 78 -14.41 -7.20 13.98
N GLU A 79 -15.02 -7.39 15.15
CA GLU A 79 -15.59 -8.68 15.56
C GLU A 79 -16.78 -9.08 14.66
N GLY A 80 -16.86 -10.36 14.34
CA GLY A 80 -17.93 -10.92 13.50
C GLY A 80 -17.73 -10.75 11.99
N CYS A 81 -16.65 -10.10 11.57
CA CYS A 81 -16.26 -9.99 10.17
C CYS A 81 -15.05 -10.87 9.85
N LYS A 82 -14.96 -11.32 8.60
CA LYS A 82 -13.86 -12.13 8.09
C LYS A 82 -13.31 -11.55 6.80
N VAL A 83 -12.01 -11.32 6.76
CA VAL A 83 -11.30 -11.02 5.51
C VAL A 83 -11.07 -12.34 4.77
N ASN A 84 -11.73 -12.53 3.63
CA ASN A 84 -11.64 -13.76 2.85
C ASN A 84 -10.38 -13.75 1.99
N ASP A 85 -10.23 -12.67 1.19
CA ASP A 85 -9.12 -12.49 0.26
C ASP A 85 -8.48 -11.12 0.49
N TYR A 86 -7.17 -11.07 0.31
CA TYR A 86 -6.40 -9.82 0.28
C TYR A 86 -5.20 -10.02 -0.63
N THR A 87 -5.15 -9.32 -1.74
CA THR A 87 -4.07 -9.42 -2.72
C THR A 87 -3.46 -8.07 -3.02
N VAL A 88 -2.18 -8.05 -3.30
CA VAL A 88 -1.42 -6.88 -3.71
C VAL A 88 -0.65 -7.21 -4.98
N ASN A 89 -0.89 -6.44 -6.03
CA ASN A 89 -0.18 -6.53 -7.29
C ASN A 89 0.29 -5.13 -7.71
N GLY A 90 1.54 -4.80 -7.38
CA GLY A 90 2.04 -3.44 -7.55
C GLY A 90 1.21 -2.45 -6.72
N ASN A 91 0.59 -1.49 -7.39
CA ASN A 91 -0.27 -0.48 -6.77
C ASN A 91 -1.74 -0.91 -6.64
N LEU A 92 -2.11 -2.05 -7.21
CA LEU A 92 -3.46 -2.59 -7.12
C LEU A 92 -3.62 -3.45 -5.87
N VAL A 93 -4.61 -3.13 -5.05
CA VAL A 93 -5.03 -3.92 -3.88
C VAL A 93 -6.47 -4.37 -4.09
N THR A 94 -6.70 -5.67 -3.92
CA THR A 94 -8.05 -6.25 -3.93
C THR A 94 -8.29 -6.98 -2.62
N TYR A 95 -9.46 -6.81 -2.05
CA TYR A 95 -9.85 -7.57 -0.86
C TYR A 95 -11.34 -7.81 -0.78
N SER A 96 -11.73 -8.82 -0.02
CA SER A 96 -13.13 -9.06 0.32
C SER A 96 -13.29 -9.32 1.81
N VAL A 97 -14.37 -8.78 2.37
CA VAL A 97 -14.73 -8.91 3.78
C VAL A 97 -16.18 -9.34 3.88
N THR A 98 -16.45 -10.38 4.66
CA THR A 98 -17.81 -10.83 4.95
C THR A 98 -18.15 -10.52 6.41
N CYS A 99 -19.24 -9.80 6.63
CA CYS A 99 -19.80 -9.47 7.93
C CYS A 99 -21.25 -9.96 8.00
N GLY A 100 -21.49 -11.04 8.75
CA GLY A 100 -22.81 -11.66 8.79
C GLY A 100 -23.28 -12.12 7.40
N LYS A 101 -24.36 -11.49 6.90
CA LYS A 101 -24.98 -11.80 5.59
C LYS A 101 -24.56 -10.84 4.46
N SER A 102 -23.59 -10.00 4.71
CA SER A 102 -23.09 -9.02 3.74
C SER A 102 -21.62 -9.29 3.39
N THR A 103 -21.28 -9.19 2.12
CA THR A 103 -19.92 -9.25 1.62
C THR A 103 -19.58 -7.96 0.89
N VAL A 104 -18.47 -7.36 1.27
CA VAL A 104 -17.88 -6.19 0.62
C VAL A 104 -16.67 -6.67 -0.17
N LYS A 105 -16.61 -6.31 -1.44
CA LYS A 105 -15.44 -6.52 -2.31
C LYS A 105 -14.91 -5.15 -2.73
N ALA A 106 -13.63 -4.92 -2.58
CA ALA A 106 -13.00 -3.68 -3.01
C ALA A 106 -11.79 -3.95 -3.90
N THR A 107 -11.64 -3.10 -4.89
CA THR A 107 -10.49 -3.07 -5.80
C THR A 107 -10.01 -1.64 -5.86
N VAL A 108 -8.80 -1.36 -5.38
CA VAL A 108 -8.25 -0.01 -5.25
C VAL A 108 -6.88 0.06 -5.88
N THR A 109 -6.68 1.05 -6.75
CA THR A 109 -5.37 1.42 -7.29
C THR A 109 -4.87 2.67 -6.55
N TYR A 110 -3.67 2.59 -6.00
CA TYR A 110 -3.02 3.67 -5.28
C TYR A 110 -1.94 4.33 -6.16
N GLY A 111 -1.80 5.65 -6.06
CA GLY A 111 -0.80 6.44 -6.78
C GLY A 111 0.00 7.39 -5.88
N GLY A 112 0.26 6.99 -4.64
CA GLY A 112 0.95 7.83 -3.64
C GLY A 112 0.02 8.86 -3.02
N ASP A 113 -0.29 9.92 -3.73
CA ASP A 113 -1.19 11.01 -3.32
C ASP A 113 -2.61 10.90 -3.91
N THR A 114 -2.87 9.83 -4.64
CA THR A 114 -4.18 9.54 -5.24
C THR A 114 -4.59 8.10 -5.00
N SER A 115 -5.88 7.83 -5.00
CA SER A 115 -6.44 6.49 -5.05
C SER A 115 -7.72 6.48 -5.88
N GLU A 116 -7.98 5.36 -6.53
CA GLU A 116 -9.21 5.17 -7.29
C GLU A 116 -9.61 3.69 -7.23
N GLY A 117 -10.89 3.43 -7.04
CA GLY A 117 -11.32 2.05 -6.95
C GLY A 117 -12.83 1.88 -6.87
N ASP A 118 -13.23 0.62 -6.96
CA ASP A 118 -14.62 0.20 -6.87
C ASP A 118 -14.85 -0.62 -5.62
N THR A 119 -15.99 -0.39 -5.00
CA THR A 119 -16.49 -1.18 -3.87
C THR A 119 -17.86 -1.75 -4.23
N VAL A 120 -17.98 -3.05 -4.11
CA VAL A 120 -19.21 -3.79 -4.37
C VAL A 120 -19.70 -4.39 -3.06
N ILE A 121 -20.92 -4.07 -2.68
CA ILE A 121 -21.59 -4.59 -1.49
C ILE A 121 -22.70 -5.54 -1.91
N GLN A 122 -22.58 -6.79 -1.50
CA GLN A 122 -23.59 -7.83 -1.70
C GLN A 122 -24.19 -8.20 -0.35
N SER A 123 -25.50 -8.12 -0.22
CA SER A 123 -26.24 -8.52 0.99
C SER A 123 -27.36 -9.47 0.62
N GLU A 124 -27.60 -10.48 1.46
CA GLU A 124 -28.66 -11.45 1.23
C GLU A 124 -30.03 -10.78 1.05
N GLY A 125 -30.71 -11.09 -0.05
CA GLY A 125 -32.04 -10.57 -0.35
C GLY A 125 -32.12 -9.08 -0.73
N LYS A 126 -30.97 -8.43 -0.99
CA LYS A 126 -30.91 -7.02 -1.42
C LYS A 126 -30.20 -6.91 -2.78
N PRO A 127 -30.54 -5.86 -3.56
CA PRO A 127 -29.75 -5.52 -4.75
C PRO A 127 -28.28 -5.26 -4.40
N GLU A 128 -27.41 -5.56 -5.32
CA GLU A 128 -25.99 -5.21 -5.23
C GLU A 128 -25.80 -3.68 -5.29
N ILE A 129 -24.94 -3.16 -4.45
CA ILE A 129 -24.57 -1.75 -4.45
C ILE A 129 -23.14 -1.64 -4.98
N VAL A 130 -22.95 -0.83 -6.02
CA VAL A 130 -21.65 -0.51 -6.57
C VAL A 130 -21.33 0.94 -6.31
N MET A 131 -20.16 1.20 -5.73
CA MET A 131 -19.66 2.54 -5.43
C MET A 131 -18.29 2.70 -6.07
N HIS A 132 -18.08 3.83 -6.72
CA HIS A 132 -16.77 4.26 -7.20
C HIS A 132 -16.19 5.29 -6.23
N VAL A 133 -14.98 5.05 -5.73
CA VAL A 133 -14.31 5.90 -4.74
C VAL A 133 -13.04 6.46 -5.33
N LYS A 134 -12.88 7.79 -5.27
CA LYS A 134 -11.66 8.51 -5.59
C LYS A 134 -11.11 9.17 -4.35
N GLY A 135 -9.81 9.04 -4.14
CA GLY A 135 -9.09 9.68 -3.06
C GLY A 135 -8.03 10.63 -3.58
N LYS A 136 -7.89 11.77 -2.93
CA LYS A 136 -6.85 12.75 -3.19
C LYS A 136 -6.27 13.24 -1.87
N ARG A 137 -4.94 13.17 -1.74
CA ARG A 137 -4.23 13.73 -0.59
C ARG A 137 -4.25 15.26 -0.67
N LEU A 138 -4.59 15.91 0.43
CA LEU A 138 -4.67 17.36 0.56
C LEU A 138 -3.41 17.96 1.23
N GLY A 139 -2.65 17.16 1.99
CA GLY A 139 -1.50 17.60 2.74
C GLY A 139 -1.34 16.85 4.05
N GLU A 140 -0.74 17.47 5.05
CA GLU A 140 -0.61 16.89 6.39
C GLU A 140 -1.94 16.92 7.15
N CYS A 141 -2.10 15.99 8.09
CA CYS A 141 -3.25 16.00 8.98
C CYS A 141 -3.26 17.26 9.85
N PRO A 142 -4.42 17.90 10.08
CA PRO A 142 -4.52 18.99 11.03
C PRO A 142 -4.16 18.51 12.44
N PRO A 143 -3.62 19.40 13.31
CA PRO A 143 -3.34 19.07 14.70
C PRO A 143 -4.60 18.55 15.40
N GLY A 144 -4.51 17.35 16.00
CA GLY A 144 -5.65 16.67 16.63
C GLY A 144 -6.61 15.98 15.65
N GLY A 145 -6.28 15.95 14.37
CA GLY A 145 -6.99 15.16 13.37
C GLY A 145 -6.69 13.67 13.59
N GLU A 146 -7.49 13.02 14.43
CA GLU A 146 -7.48 11.56 14.50
C GLU A 146 -8.10 10.99 13.22
N ALA A 147 -7.49 9.92 12.68
CA ALA A 147 -8.17 9.06 11.74
C ALA A 147 -9.41 8.51 12.45
N LYS A 148 -10.57 9.02 12.09
CA LYS A 148 -11.81 8.51 12.68
C LYS A 148 -12.18 7.23 11.94
N PRO A 149 -12.41 6.12 12.67
CA PRO A 149 -12.82 4.87 12.07
C PRO A 149 -14.16 4.98 11.37
#